data_2d68d359082e5a8a3f1160e1926cd4bc
#
_entry.id   2d68d359082e5a8a3f1160e1926cd4bc
#
_cell.length_a   1.000
_cell.length_b   1.000
_cell.length_c   1.000
_cell.angle_alpha   90.00
_cell.angle_beta   90.00
_cell.angle_gamma   90.00
#
_symmetry.space_group_name_H-M   'P 1'
#
loop_
_entity.id
_entity.type
_entity.pdbx_description
1 polymer ?
#
loop_
_entity_poly.entity_id
_entity_poly.type
_entity_poly.pdbx_seq_one_letter_code
_entity_poly.pdbx_strand_id
1 'polypeptide(L)'
;MAARTWRAVRPLISRHASRWNCGHGRFIATDSRNRLSRFWTPTGLVEADLKAQDAQQKDAKPNAPKDHSYSFLARAGYLRQVQSGIFHLLPLGLRVQNKLEALIDKHMSSVAAAKVALSSISTEALWKKSGRYSANSELLRVKDRRDSGFLLAPTHEEEITAMVAASIKSYKDLPIRLYQIGRKYRDERRPRNGLLRAKEFVMKDLYTFDYTHENALETYEAVRSAYNNLFDELNIPYTVAQADSGNMGGKLSHEYHFIHHSGEDKIWSCDGCEYVANEELVQHKTEEKPSDHVMVYTAISADHKTRINIHVGMPGAKDQYNTFVWDQHLNPHAIRSAVEALEVELATGLEQDTLAHLVSNTTNTVNVYDIRLRSQLDSAEADKASHDLEAILPGDTCPKCEKGHLTPAPGIEVGHTFHLGTRYSKPLNAVVATPENAEKVAVHMGCHGIGVSRLIGAAAALLHDEKGLNWPRAIAPFEVILMAAPGVPEEEVAEVYDTLSGAGVDVVLDDRTGKSLGWKLKDADLIGYPVVAILGKAWKTERKVEVQCRRLGVKGELMAEYQDGLTKFLGRL
;
A
#
# COMPACT_ATOMS: atom_id res chain seq x y z
N MET A 1 43.82 45.57 17.65
CA MET A 1 43.24 46.35 18.78
C MET A 1 41.94 46.95 18.32
N ALA A 2 40.81 46.50 18.86
CA ALA A 2 39.56 47.17 19.15
C ALA A 2 38.45 46.10 19.16
N ALA A 3 38.14 45.61 20.35
CA ALA A 3 36.99 44.76 20.63
C ALA A 3 35.70 45.62 20.53
N ARG A 4 34.75 45.21 19.69
CA ARG A 4 33.40 45.78 19.68
C ARG A 4 32.46 44.87 20.47
N THR A 5 32.08 45.38 21.63
CA THR A 5 31.05 44.82 22.51
C THR A 5 29.67 45.00 21.89
N TRP A 6 28.95 43.88 21.71
CA TRP A 6 27.53 43.89 21.33
C TRP A 6 26.68 44.16 22.57
N ARG A 7 25.98 45.30 22.59
CA ARG A 7 24.93 45.59 23.58
C ARG A 7 23.61 44.89 23.13
N ALA A 8 23.08 44.08 24.03
CA ALA A 8 21.76 43.50 23.88
C ALA A 8 20.69 44.60 23.95
N VAL A 9 19.90 44.73 22.87
CA VAL A 9 18.71 45.59 22.83
C VAL A 9 17.52 44.74 23.32
N ARG A 10 16.99 45.12 24.48
CA ARG A 10 15.71 44.58 24.97
C ARG A 10 14.55 45.26 24.19
N PRO A 11 13.58 44.52 23.63
CA PRO A 11 12.39 45.15 23.08
C PRO A 11 11.46 45.62 24.21
N LEU A 12 11.12 46.89 24.19
CA LEU A 12 10.04 47.49 24.98
C LEU A 12 8.70 46.98 24.43
N ILE A 13 8.05 46.06 25.15
CA ILE A 13 6.67 45.67 24.88
C ILE A 13 5.76 46.76 25.47
N SER A 14 5.22 47.64 24.63
CA SER A 14 4.19 48.59 25.03
C SER A 14 2.87 47.85 25.25
N ARG A 15 2.34 47.94 26.47
CA ARG A 15 0.99 47.51 26.83
C ARG A 15 -0.05 48.49 26.25
N HIS A 16 -0.64 48.16 25.11
CA HIS A 16 -1.95 48.71 24.72
C HIS A 16 -2.82 47.55 24.24
N ALA A 17 -3.55 46.96 25.19
CA ALA A 17 -4.64 46.06 24.93
C ALA A 17 -5.89 46.89 24.63
N SER A 18 -6.19 47.12 23.36
CA SER A 18 -7.50 47.56 22.95
C SER A 18 -8.47 46.37 23.04
N ARG A 19 -9.46 46.46 23.93
CA ARG A 19 -10.56 45.52 24.09
C ARG A 19 -11.41 45.53 22.81
N TRP A 20 -11.27 44.50 21.98
CA TRP A 20 -12.26 44.17 20.97
C TRP A 20 -13.25 43.17 21.59
N ASN A 21 -14.43 43.66 21.95
CA ASN A 21 -15.54 42.84 22.40
C ASN A 21 -16.25 42.28 21.14
N CYS A 22 -15.83 41.09 20.67
CA CYS A 22 -16.63 40.26 19.78
C CYS A 22 -17.15 39.06 20.59
N GLY A 23 -18.43 39.07 20.89
CA GLY A 23 -19.11 37.96 21.54
C GLY A 23 -19.03 36.68 20.70
N HIS A 24 -18.38 35.71 21.18
CA HIS A 24 -18.04 34.32 20.91
C HIS A 24 -16.51 34.14 20.96
N GLY A 25 -15.92 34.52 22.10
CA GLY A 25 -14.51 34.26 22.38
C GLY A 25 -14.28 32.76 22.46
N ARG A 26 -13.63 32.19 21.44
CA ARG A 26 -12.88 30.95 21.63
C ARG A 26 -11.79 31.27 22.64
N PHE A 27 -11.93 30.80 23.87
CA PHE A 27 -10.89 30.90 24.88
C PHE A 27 -9.64 30.22 24.29
N ILE A 28 -8.58 30.98 24.07
CA ILE A 28 -7.25 30.43 23.81
C ILE A 28 -6.85 29.77 25.12
N ALA A 29 -6.95 28.45 25.21
CA ALA A 29 -6.49 27.72 26.37
C ALA A 29 -4.99 27.95 26.52
N THR A 30 -4.54 28.26 27.73
CA THR A 30 -3.16 28.65 28.06
C THR A 30 -2.24 27.45 28.32
N ASP A 31 -2.77 26.23 28.19
CA ASP A 31 -2.05 24.99 28.44
C ASP A 31 -1.64 24.28 27.13
N SER A 32 -0.72 23.32 27.23
CA SER A 32 -0.21 22.51 26.11
C SER A 32 -1.01 21.23 25.82
N ARG A 33 -2.14 20.99 26.51
CA ARG A 33 -2.95 19.77 26.38
C ARG A 33 -3.61 19.71 25.01
N ASN A 34 -3.69 18.53 24.41
CA ASN A 34 -4.45 18.28 23.18
C ASN A 34 -5.94 18.40 23.51
N ARG A 35 -6.62 19.37 22.88
CA ARG A 35 -8.04 19.64 23.09
C ARG A 35 -8.79 19.63 21.78
N LEU A 36 -9.93 18.93 21.70
CA LEU A 36 -10.73 18.87 20.45
C LEU A 36 -11.28 20.22 20.03
N SER A 37 -11.49 21.17 20.97
CA SER A 37 -11.86 22.55 20.63
C SER A 37 -10.82 23.29 19.78
N ARG A 38 -9.56 22.82 19.79
CA ARG A 38 -8.44 23.38 19.00
C ARG A 38 -8.21 22.65 17.68
N PHE A 39 -8.79 21.46 17.51
CA PHE A 39 -8.69 20.71 16.27
C PHE A 39 -9.88 21.01 15.35
N TRP A 40 -9.59 21.24 14.10
CA TRP A 40 -10.63 21.31 13.09
C TRP A 40 -11.04 19.87 12.71
N THR A 41 -12.14 19.42 13.30
CA THR A 41 -12.73 18.09 13.05
C THR A 41 -14.12 18.26 12.45
N PRO A 42 -14.25 18.49 11.14
CA PRO A 42 -15.54 18.68 10.49
C PRO A 42 -16.27 17.34 10.32
N THR A 43 -16.82 16.81 11.41
CA THR A 43 -17.61 15.58 11.40
C THR A 43 -19.04 15.83 10.93
N GLY A 44 -19.64 14.91 10.20
CA GLY A 44 -21.04 14.91 9.78
C GLY A 44 -21.43 15.73 8.55
N LEU A 45 -20.50 16.39 7.85
CA LEU A 45 -20.80 17.36 6.77
C LEU A 45 -20.89 16.76 5.33
N VAL A 46 -21.14 15.47 5.16
CA VAL A 46 -20.74 14.75 3.94
C VAL A 46 -21.88 14.29 3.02
N GLU A 47 -23.13 14.75 3.19
CA GLU A 47 -24.19 14.33 2.26
C GLU A 47 -23.93 14.71 0.80
N ALA A 48 -23.26 15.84 0.55
CA ALA A 48 -22.93 16.28 -0.81
C ALA A 48 -21.82 15.43 -1.45
N ASP A 49 -20.80 15.05 -0.66
CA ASP A 49 -19.67 14.24 -1.15
C ASP A 49 -20.08 12.78 -1.38
N LEU A 50 -21.01 12.25 -0.58
CA LEU A 50 -21.55 10.89 -0.76
C LEU A 50 -22.38 10.77 -2.05
N LYS A 51 -23.17 11.78 -2.39
CA LYS A 51 -23.93 11.81 -3.66
C LYS A 51 -23.03 11.86 -4.89
N ALA A 52 -21.88 12.53 -4.79
CA ALA A 52 -20.90 12.58 -5.87
C ALA A 52 -20.23 11.21 -6.09
N GLN A 53 -20.03 10.42 -5.02
CA GLN A 53 -19.49 9.05 -5.11
C GLN A 53 -20.48 8.04 -5.67
N ASP A 54 -21.74 8.08 -5.22
CA ASP A 54 -22.79 7.22 -5.77
C ASP A 54 -22.96 7.42 -7.28
N ALA A 55 -22.68 8.62 -7.78
CA ALA A 55 -22.69 8.92 -9.21
C ALA A 55 -21.50 8.32 -9.97
N GLN A 56 -20.32 8.19 -9.32
CA GLN A 56 -19.13 7.59 -9.93
C GLN A 56 -19.13 6.04 -9.85
N GLN A 57 -19.88 5.46 -8.90
CA GLN A 57 -20.02 4.00 -8.74
C GLN A 57 -21.08 3.38 -9.67
N LYS A 58 -21.74 4.14 -10.53
CA LYS A 58 -22.74 3.60 -11.47
C LYS A 58 -22.19 2.57 -12.46
N ASP A 59 -20.88 2.54 -12.65
CA ASP A 59 -20.19 1.55 -13.51
C ASP A 59 -19.72 0.29 -12.76
N ALA A 60 -19.94 0.21 -11.44
CA ALA A 60 -19.63 -1.00 -10.68
C ALA A 60 -20.68 -2.10 -10.91
N LYS A 61 -20.26 -3.37 -10.94
CA LYS A 61 -21.17 -4.51 -11.05
C LYS A 61 -22.29 -4.39 -10.01
N PRO A 62 -23.57 -4.61 -10.36
CA PRO A 62 -24.72 -4.33 -9.47
C PRO A 62 -24.70 -5.02 -8.10
N ASN A 63 -23.92 -6.10 -7.93
CA ASN A 63 -23.85 -6.92 -6.73
C ASN A 63 -22.48 -6.88 -6.02
N ALA A 64 -21.56 -5.97 -6.40
CA ALA A 64 -20.29 -5.85 -5.68
C ALA A 64 -20.51 -5.22 -4.29
N PRO A 65 -19.93 -5.79 -3.21
CA PRO A 65 -20.02 -5.20 -1.88
C PRO A 65 -19.43 -3.79 -1.91
N LYS A 66 -20.17 -2.81 -1.38
CA LYS A 66 -19.73 -1.42 -1.35
C LYS A 66 -18.68 -1.24 -0.26
N ASP A 67 -17.52 -0.71 -0.62
CA ASP A 67 -16.54 -0.25 0.37
C ASP A 67 -17.01 1.07 1.00
N HIS A 68 -17.29 1.04 2.30
CA HIS A 68 -17.72 2.19 3.09
C HIS A 68 -16.54 2.96 3.72
N SER A 69 -15.29 2.50 3.60
CA SER A 69 -14.11 3.07 4.25
C SER A 69 -13.92 4.56 3.94
N TYR A 70 -14.01 4.92 2.66
CA TYR A 70 -13.93 6.33 2.26
C TYR A 70 -15.05 7.17 2.90
N SER A 71 -16.28 6.66 2.93
CA SER A 71 -17.42 7.34 3.54
C SER A 71 -17.17 7.62 5.02
N PHE A 72 -16.65 6.65 5.77
CA PHE A 72 -16.30 6.84 7.17
C PHE A 72 -15.15 7.83 7.34
N LEU A 73 -14.08 7.73 6.56
CA LEU A 73 -12.95 8.67 6.60
C LEU A 73 -13.40 10.11 6.32
N ALA A 74 -14.27 10.32 5.34
CA ALA A 74 -14.80 11.62 5.01
C ALA A 74 -15.75 12.15 6.10
N ARG A 75 -16.70 11.33 6.58
CA ARG A 75 -17.66 11.70 7.64
C ARG A 75 -16.97 11.99 8.97
N ALA A 76 -15.95 11.25 9.31
CA ALA A 76 -15.16 11.44 10.54
C ALA A 76 -14.15 12.60 10.44
N GLY A 77 -14.06 13.28 9.29
CA GLY A 77 -13.21 14.45 9.12
C GLY A 77 -11.72 14.14 8.98
N TYR A 78 -11.36 13.00 8.39
CA TYR A 78 -9.98 12.64 8.08
C TYR A 78 -9.49 13.19 6.75
N LEU A 79 -10.38 13.26 5.77
CA LEU A 79 -10.03 13.70 4.41
C LEU A 79 -11.20 14.40 3.71
N ARG A 80 -10.86 15.05 2.58
CA ARG A 80 -11.83 15.58 1.60
C ARG A 80 -11.34 15.26 0.20
N GLN A 81 -12.25 14.84 -0.65
CA GLN A 81 -11.97 14.66 -2.07
C GLN A 81 -11.99 16.02 -2.76
N VAL A 82 -10.96 16.28 -3.56
CA VAL A 82 -10.87 17.46 -4.43
C VAL A 82 -11.44 17.12 -5.80
N GLN A 83 -10.97 15.98 -6.32
CA GLN A 83 -11.39 15.40 -7.59
C GLN A 83 -11.14 13.90 -7.53
N SER A 84 -11.67 13.14 -8.49
CA SER A 84 -11.46 11.69 -8.56
C SER A 84 -9.98 11.34 -8.47
N GLY A 85 -9.60 10.57 -7.44
CA GLY A 85 -8.23 10.15 -7.16
C GLY A 85 -7.32 11.21 -6.52
N ILE A 86 -7.85 12.38 -6.11
CA ILE A 86 -7.09 13.45 -5.45
C ILE A 86 -7.77 13.82 -4.13
N PHE A 87 -7.01 13.77 -3.02
CA PHE A 87 -7.53 13.94 -1.68
C PHE A 87 -6.70 14.91 -0.84
N HIS A 88 -7.36 15.72 -0.03
CA HIS A 88 -6.74 16.47 1.05
C HIS A 88 -6.89 15.71 2.36
N LEU A 89 -5.81 15.53 3.10
CA LEU A 89 -5.87 15.07 4.48
C LEU A 89 -6.17 16.25 5.41
N LEU A 90 -7.11 16.05 6.33
CA LEU A 90 -7.47 16.99 7.38
C LEU A 90 -6.62 16.69 8.64
N PRO A 91 -6.69 17.51 9.72
CA PRO A 91 -5.80 17.36 10.86
C PRO A 91 -5.76 15.96 11.47
N LEU A 92 -6.89 15.26 11.60
CA LEU A 92 -6.91 13.88 12.11
C LEU A 92 -6.24 12.90 11.12
N GLY A 93 -6.53 13.03 9.83
CA GLY A 93 -5.90 12.20 8.78
C GLY A 93 -4.39 12.40 8.71
N LEU A 94 -3.94 13.65 8.85
CA LEU A 94 -2.51 13.95 8.87
C LEU A 94 -1.83 13.36 10.12
N ARG A 95 -2.50 13.34 11.29
CA ARG A 95 -1.95 12.67 12.49
C ARG A 95 -1.77 11.17 12.28
N VAL A 96 -2.75 10.49 11.67
CA VAL A 96 -2.64 9.07 11.32
C VAL A 96 -1.46 8.84 10.38
N GLN A 97 -1.33 9.65 9.33
CA GLN A 97 -0.20 9.57 8.40
C GLN A 97 1.14 9.76 9.10
N ASN A 98 1.28 10.80 9.93
CA ASN A 98 2.53 11.08 10.64
C ASN A 98 2.94 9.94 11.59
N LYS A 99 1.98 9.31 12.28
CA LYS A 99 2.26 8.14 13.13
C LYS A 99 2.68 6.93 12.31
N LEU A 100 2.03 6.69 11.18
CA LEU A 100 2.40 5.62 10.26
C LEU A 100 3.80 5.87 9.67
N GLU A 101 4.13 7.11 9.30
CA GLU A 101 5.47 7.49 8.85
C GLU A 101 6.52 7.28 9.95
N ALA A 102 6.22 7.64 11.20
CA ALA A 102 7.11 7.41 12.34
C ALA A 102 7.34 5.90 12.61
N LEU A 103 6.29 5.09 12.48
CA LEU A 103 6.40 3.64 12.58
C LEU A 103 7.29 3.07 11.46
N ILE A 104 7.11 3.53 10.24
CA ILE A 104 7.95 3.17 9.09
C ILE A 104 9.41 3.59 9.34
N ASP A 105 9.65 4.83 9.78
CA ASP A 105 11.00 5.34 10.07
C ASP A 105 11.72 4.47 11.12
N LYS A 106 11.01 4.03 12.16
CA LYS A 106 11.54 3.10 13.18
C LYS A 106 12.04 1.80 12.54
N HIS A 107 11.24 1.16 11.69
CA HIS A 107 11.59 -0.11 11.07
C HIS A 107 12.61 0.04 9.93
N MET A 108 12.66 1.17 9.24
CA MET A 108 13.72 1.44 8.26
C MET A 108 15.07 1.67 8.95
N SER A 109 15.07 2.26 10.13
CA SER A 109 16.29 2.42 10.95
C SER A 109 16.85 1.06 11.39
N SER A 110 16.02 0.04 11.63
CA SER A 110 16.48 -1.30 12.03
C SER A 110 17.29 -2.02 10.95
N VAL A 111 17.11 -1.65 9.67
CA VAL A 111 17.92 -2.14 8.55
C VAL A 111 19.00 -1.16 8.13
N ALA A 112 19.36 -0.19 9.00
CA ALA A 112 20.36 0.83 8.75
C ALA A 112 20.11 1.64 7.46
N ALA A 113 18.84 1.87 7.08
CA ALA A 113 18.49 2.70 5.95
C ALA A 113 18.49 4.18 6.31
N ALA A 114 19.09 5.02 5.47
CA ALA A 114 19.12 6.47 5.64
C ALA A 114 17.97 7.15 4.89
N LYS A 115 17.30 8.11 5.56
CA LYS A 115 16.18 8.85 4.96
C LYS A 115 16.68 9.95 4.03
N VAL A 116 16.11 10.04 2.84
CA VAL A 116 16.38 11.07 1.84
C VAL A 116 15.07 11.72 1.39
N ALA A 117 15.15 12.81 0.64
CA ALA A 117 14.02 13.43 -0.04
C ALA A 117 14.39 13.67 -1.50
N LEU A 118 13.78 12.95 -2.41
CA LEU A 118 13.99 13.10 -3.85
C LEU A 118 12.96 14.04 -4.45
N SER A 119 13.27 14.63 -5.61
CA SER A 119 12.35 15.50 -6.34
C SER A 119 11.15 14.70 -6.87
N SER A 120 9.95 15.27 -6.74
CA SER A 120 8.74 14.71 -7.36
C SER A 120 8.68 14.92 -8.88
N ILE A 121 9.59 15.72 -9.43
CA ILE A 121 9.73 15.95 -10.87
C ILE A 121 10.95 15.19 -11.36
N SER A 122 10.74 14.34 -12.35
CA SER A 122 11.77 13.54 -13.01
C SER A 122 11.95 13.97 -14.47
N THR A 123 13.11 13.68 -15.04
CA THR A 123 13.40 14.01 -16.44
C THR A 123 13.03 12.87 -17.38
N GLU A 124 12.40 13.19 -18.50
CA GLU A 124 12.08 12.23 -19.55
C GLU A 124 13.32 11.46 -20.05
N ALA A 125 14.48 12.16 -20.14
CA ALA A 125 15.74 11.57 -20.60
C ALA A 125 16.21 10.42 -19.71
N LEU A 126 16.02 10.53 -18.39
CA LEU A 126 16.43 9.49 -17.43
C LEU A 126 15.55 8.25 -17.57
N TRP A 127 14.25 8.43 -17.72
CA TRP A 127 13.28 7.35 -17.92
C TRP A 127 13.43 6.64 -19.27
N LYS A 128 13.85 7.37 -20.32
CA LYS A 128 14.23 6.76 -21.59
C LYS A 128 15.45 5.85 -21.47
N LYS A 129 16.45 6.23 -20.65
CA LYS A 129 17.64 5.40 -20.40
C LYS A 129 17.30 4.07 -19.73
N SER A 130 16.35 4.06 -18.78
CA SER A 130 15.90 2.82 -18.13
C SER A 130 14.99 1.97 -19.03
N GLY A 131 14.50 2.52 -20.14
CA GLY A 131 13.57 1.85 -21.05
C GLY A 131 12.11 1.84 -20.55
N ARG A 132 11.79 2.56 -19.46
CA ARG A 132 10.43 2.60 -18.88
C ARG A 132 9.55 3.73 -19.44
N TYR A 133 10.09 4.63 -20.23
CA TYR A 133 9.34 5.70 -20.88
C TYR A 133 8.59 5.16 -22.10
N SER A 134 7.38 4.66 -21.91
CA SER A 134 6.56 4.11 -23.00
C SER A 134 5.26 4.91 -23.18
N ALA A 135 4.59 4.76 -24.34
CA ALA A 135 3.30 5.39 -24.59
C ALA A 135 2.19 4.86 -23.68
N ASN A 136 2.30 3.60 -23.25
CA ASN A 136 1.28 2.89 -22.47
C ASN A 136 1.52 2.95 -20.95
N SER A 137 2.53 3.71 -20.49
CA SER A 137 2.80 3.86 -19.06
C SER A 137 1.85 4.86 -18.40
N GLU A 138 1.55 4.63 -17.12
CA GLU A 138 0.74 5.52 -16.28
C GLU A 138 1.51 6.78 -15.84
N LEU A 139 2.19 7.44 -16.80
CA LEU A 139 3.02 8.60 -16.53
C LEU A 139 2.27 9.90 -16.72
N LEU A 140 2.21 10.72 -15.68
CA LEU A 140 1.80 12.12 -15.78
C LEU A 140 2.96 12.95 -16.33
N ARG A 141 2.89 13.31 -17.62
CA ARG A 141 3.92 14.05 -18.35
C ARG A 141 3.69 15.55 -18.27
N VAL A 142 4.76 16.30 -18.09
CA VAL A 142 4.75 17.76 -17.94
C VAL A 142 5.80 18.35 -18.86
N LYS A 143 5.56 19.53 -19.40
CA LYS A 143 6.54 20.33 -20.14
C LYS A 143 6.76 21.66 -19.46
N ASP A 144 7.98 22.13 -19.42
CA ASP A 144 8.31 23.46 -18.93
C ASP A 144 8.14 24.53 -20.04
N ARG A 145 8.43 25.79 -19.70
CA ARG A 145 8.34 26.91 -20.66
C ARG A 145 9.33 26.84 -21.83
N ARG A 146 10.34 25.94 -21.74
CA ARG A 146 11.34 25.68 -22.78
C ARG A 146 11.03 24.42 -23.56
N ASP A 147 9.84 23.86 -23.37
CA ASP A 147 9.39 22.60 -23.97
C ASP A 147 10.22 21.37 -23.54
N SER A 148 10.97 21.48 -22.43
CA SER A 148 11.70 20.36 -21.84
C SER A 148 10.71 19.35 -21.26
N GLY A 149 10.92 18.07 -21.58
CA GLY A 149 10.07 16.97 -21.10
C GLY A 149 10.41 16.54 -19.67
N PHE A 150 9.41 16.56 -18.82
CA PHE A 150 9.44 16.06 -17.45
C PHE A 150 8.24 15.13 -17.20
N LEU A 151 8.27 14.47 -16.07
CA LEU A 151 7.12 13.72 -15.54
C LEU A 151 7.02 13.90 -14.02
N LEU A 152 5.82 13.74 -13.50
CA LEU A 152 5.61 13.58 -12.07
C LEU A 152 5.93 12.13 -11.71
N ALA A 153 6.87 11.94 -10.80
CA ALA A 153 7.45 10.62 -10.52
C ALA A 153 6.43 9.64 -9.92
N PRO A 154 6.14 8.50 -10.57
CA PRO A 154 5.32 7.42 -10.01
C PRO A 154 6.11 6.54 -9.03
N THR A 155 7.44 6.57 -9.13
CA THR A 155 8.46 5.87 -8.35
C THR A 155 9.83 6.50 -8.66
N HIS A 156 10.94 6.11 -8.03
CA HIS A 156 12.22 6.83 -8.14
C HIS A 156 13.44 5.93 -8.39
N GLU A 157 13.28 4.78 -9.02
CA GLU A 157 14.41 3.89 -9.34
C GLU A 157 15.48 4.61 -10.17
N GLU A 158 15.04 5.41 -11.14
CA GLU A 158 15.92 6.13 -12.06
C GLU A 158 16.74 7.20 -11.33
N GLU A 159 16.06 8.05 -10.54
CA GLU A 159 16.69 9.17 -9.84
C GLU A 159 17.67 8.69 -8.77
N ILE A 160 17.25 7.72 -7.95
CA ILE A 160 18.10 7.21 -6.87
C ILE A 160 19.33 6.48 -7.43
N THR A 161 19.14 5.71 -8.51
CA THR A 161 20.25 5.01 -9.17
C THR A 161 21.24 6.00 -9.77
N ALA A 162 20.78 7.05 -10.45
CA ALA A 162 21.64 8.09 -11.01
C ALA A 162 22.40 8.85 -9.91
N MET A 163 21.75 9.14 -8.79
CA MET A 163 22.37 9.80 -7.62
C MET A 163 23.45 8.92 -7.01
N VAL A 164 23.18 7.64 -6.79
CA VAL A 164 24.14 6.68 -6.23
C VAL A 164 25.28 6.45 -7.20
N ALA A 165 25.01 6.28 -8.50
CA ALA A 165 26.04 6.09 -9.55
C ALA A 165 27.08 7.22 -9.57
N ALA A 166 26.65 8.47 -9.30
CA ALA A 166 27.55 9.62 -9.22
C ALA A 166 28.45 9.62 -7.95
N SER A 167 28.10 8.83 -6.94
CA SER A 167 28.74 8.85 -5.63
C SER A 167 29.66 7.66 -5.38
N ILE A 168 29.33 6.48 -5.91
CA ILE A 168 30.06 5.23 -5.66
C ILE A 168 31.27 5.09 -6.59
N LYS A 169 32.35 4.49 -6.07
CA LYS A 169 33.57 4.22 -6.84
C LYS A 169 34.09 2.81 -6.63
N SER A 170 33.91 2.26 -5.46
CA SER A 170 34.46 0.98 -5.01
C SER A 170 33.41 0.15 -4.32
N TYR A 171 33.57 -1.18 -4.36
CA TYR A 171 32.76 -2.12 -3.58
C TYR A 171 32.71 -1.78 -2.07
N LYS A 172 33.74 -1.07 -1.55
CA LYS A 172 33.81 -0.62 -0.16
C LYS A 172 32.79 0.46 0.21
N ASP A 173 32.20 1.09 -0.81
CA ASP A 173 31.15 2.10 -0.62
C ASP A 173 29.77 1.43 -0.38
N LEU A 174 29.69 0.11 -0.49
CA LEU A 174 28.47 -0.69 -0.35
C LEU A 174 28.46 -1.52 0.95
N PRO A 175 27.30 -1.91 1.50
CA PRO A 175 25.95 -1.67 0.97
C PRO A 175 25.44 -0.24 1.24
N ILE A 176 24.57 0.26 0.33
CA ILE A 176 23.85 1.53 0.51
C ILE A 176 22.36 1.23 0.59
N ARG A 177 21.67 1.81 1.58
CA ARG A 177 20.22 1.67 1.79
C ARG A 177 19.63 3.04 2.02
N LEU A 178 18.82 3.50 1.06
CA LEU A 178 18.24 4.84 1.07
C LEU A 178 16.71 4.74 0.91
N TYR A 179 15.96 5.44 1.75
CA TYR A 179 14.51 5.47 1.62
C TYR A 179 13.98 6.90 1.70
N GLN A 180 12.81 7.08 1.15
CA GLN A 180 12.01 8.30 1.30
C GLN A 180 10.56 7.98 1.63
N ILE A 181 9.87 8.95 2.17
CA ILE A 181 8.42 8.97 2.26
C ILE A 181 7.96 10.24 1.53
N GLY A 182 7.26 10.06 0.44
CA GLY A 182 6.92 11.19 -0.42
C GLY A 182 5.74 10.92 -1.35
N ARG A 183 5.26 11.98 -1.98
CA ARG A 183 4.17 11.89 -2.95
C ARG A 183 4.62 11.21 -4.21
N LYS A 184 3.74 10.36 -4.75
CA LYS A 184 3.86 9.71 -6.05
C LYS A 184 2.62 10.05 -6.88
N TYR A 185 2.79 9.98 -8.18
CA TYR A 185 1.76 10.38 -9.15
C TYR A 185 1.62 9.30 -10.21
N ARG A 186 0.38 8.85 -10.43
CA ARG A 186 0.07 7.90 -11.51
C ARG A 186 -1.14 8.39 -12.28
N ASP A 187 -1.10 8.32 -13.60
CA ASP A 187 -2.26 8.64 -14.44
C ASP A 187 -3.26 7.49 -14.43
N GLU A 188 -3.81 7.27 -13.26
CA GLU A 188 -4.81 6.24 -13.03
C GLU A 188 -6.08 6.53 -13.82
N ARG A 189 -6.44 5.61 -14.70
CA ARG A 189 -7.63 5.76 -15.57
C ARG A 189 -8.94 5.69 -14.79
N ARG A 190 -9.00 4.84 -13.75
CA ARG A 190 -10.20 4.60 -12.94
C ARG A 190 -9.89 4.63 -11.45
N PRO A 191 -9.65 5.83 -10.88
CA PRO A 191 -9.49 5.97 -9.44
C PRO A 191 -10.76 5.48 -8.73
N ARG A 192 -10.62 4.68 -7.68
CA ARG A 192 -11.73 4.07 -6.95
C ARG A 192 -11.35 3.74 -5.51
N ASN A 193 -12.35 3.47 -4.68
CA ASN A 193 -12.17 3.06 -3.28
C ASN A 193 -11.30 4.05 -2.47
N GLY A 194 -11.50 5.37 -2.69
CA GLY A 194 -10.82 6.42 -1.94
C GLY A 194 -9.30 6.37 -2.03
N LEU A 195 -8.64 6.15 -0.89
CA LEU A 195 -7.18 6.09 -0.79
C LEU A 195 -6.57 4.78 -1.30
N LEU A 196 -7.38 3.77 -1.63
CA LEU A 196 -6.86 2.49 -2.11
C LEU A 196 -6.29 2.60 -3.53
N ARG A 197 -6.94 3.40 -4.41
CA ARG A 197 -6.49 3.63 -5.78
C ARG A 197 -6.64 5.10 -6.19
N ALA A 198 -5.59 5.87 -5.99
CA ALA A 198 -5.57 7.33 -6.18
C ALA A 198 -4.55 7.75 -7.25
N LYS A 199 -4.72 8.97 -7.82
CA LYS A 199 -3.77 9.59 -8.77
C LYS A 199 -2.57 10.22 -8.08
N GLU A 200 -2.78 10.78 -6.89
CA GLU A 200 -1.74 11.32 -6.00
C GLU A 200 -1.83 10.59 -4.66
N PHE A 201 -0.73 10.05 -4.18
CA PHE A 201 -0.67 9.30 -2.92
C PHE A 201 0.72 9.39 -2.30
N VAL A 202 0.81 9.07 -1.01
CA VAL A 202 2.10 8.98 -0.30
C VAL A 202 2.56 7.53 -0.27
N MET A 203 3.83 7.33 -0.62
CA MET A 203 4.50 6.03 -0.58
C MET A 203 5.83 6.16 0.16
N LYS A 204 6.19 5.14 0.93
CA LYS A 204 7.56 4.88 1.33
C LYS A 204 8.18 3.98 0.28
N ASP A 205 9.29 4.39 -0.26
CA ASP A 205 10.12 3.62 -1.17
C ASP A 205 11.56 3.56 -0.64
N LEU A 206 12.04 2.33 -0.42
CA LEU A 206 13.41 2.00 -0.02
C LEU A 206 14.13 1.39 -1.21
N TYR A 207 15.35 1.86 -1.45
CA TYR A 207 16.26 1.34 -2.48
C TYR A 207 17.53 0.84 -1.84
N THR A 208 17.93 -0.37 -2.23
CA THR A 208 19.14 -1.02 -1.73
C THR A 208 20.12 -1.23 -2.86
N PHE A 209 21.41 -1.10 -2.55
CA PHE A 209 22.51 -1.26 -3.49
C PHE A 209 23.56 -2.13 -2.82
N ASP A 210 23.82 -3.28 -3.41
CA ASP A 210 24.72 -4.29 -2.89
C ASP A 210 25.76 -4.69 -3.93
N TYR A 211 26.89 -5.21 -3.47
CA TYR A 211 28.02 -5.54 -4.35
C TYR A 211 27.75 -6.81 -5.16
N THR A 212 27.28 -7.88 -4.50
CA THR A 212 27.02 -9.17 -5.14
C THR A 212 25.54 -9.51 -5.12
N HIS A 213 25.15 -10.51 -5.92
CA HIS A 213 23.80 -11.06 -5.92
C HIS A 213 23.42 -11.61 -4.53
N GLU A 214 24.36 -12.34 -3.90
CA GLU A 214 24.18 -12.97 -2.58
C GLU A 214 23.94 -11.90 -1.50
N ASN A 215 24.77 -10.84 -1.49
CA ASN A 215 24.56 -9.72 -0.55
C ASN A 215 23.21 -9.03 -0.76
N ALA A 216 22.79 -8.88 -2.03
CA ALA A 216 21.48 -8.31 -2.32
C ALA A 216 20.31 -9.19 -1.83
N LEU A 217 20.45 -10.52 -1.88
CA LEU A 217 19.47 -11.44 -1.31
C LEU A 217 19.45 -11.38 0.23
N GLU A 218 20.61 -11.31 0.90
CA GLU A 218 20.68 -11.10 2.34
C GLU A 218 19.99 -9.80 2.78
N THR A 219 20.26 -8.71 2.04
CA THR A 219 19.59 -7.42 2.26
C THR A 219 18.08 -7.51 2.01
N TYR A 220 17.66 -8.23 0.98
CA TYR A 220 16.26 -8.46 0.66
C TYR A 220 15.51 -9.15 1.82
N GLU A 221 16.07 -10.21 2.39
CA GLU A 221 15.48 -10.92 3.53
C GLU A 221 15.49 -10.08 4.82
N ALA A 222 16.53 -9.27 5.04
CA ALA A 222 16.56 -8.33 6.16
C ALA A 222 15.44 -7.29 6.06
N VAL A 223 15.17 -6.77 4.86
CA VAL A 223 14.07 -5.83 4.62
C VAL A 223 12.71 -6.51 4.79
N ARG A 224 12.55 -7.77 4.32
CA ARG A 224 11.31 -8.54 4.55
C ARG A 224 11.03 -8.73 6.05
N SER A 225 12.07 -9.06 6.82
CA SER A 225 11.95 -9.19 8.28
C SER A 225 11.53 -7.85 8.93
N ALA A 226 12.07 -6.72 8.48
CA ALA A 226 11.66 -5.41 8.97
C ALA A 226 10.20 -5.07 8.59
N TYR A 227 9.74 -5.50 7.42
CA TYR A 227 8.33 -5.34 7.02
C TYR A 227 7.41 -6.20 7.88
N ASN A 228 7.76 -7.46 8.13
CA ASN A 228 6.98 -8.33 9.03
C ASN A 228 6.83 -7.66 10.40
N ASN A 229 7.94 -7.20 11.01
CA ASN A 229 7.92 -6.51 12.29
C ASN A 229 7.05 -5.23 12.25
N LEU A 230 7.04 -4.49 11.15
CA LEU A 230 6.20 -3.31 10.98
C LEU A 230 4.71 -3.68 10.94
N PHE A 231 4.33 -4.69 10.16
CA PHE A 231 2.95 -5.13 10.06
C PHE A 231 2.45 -5.81 11.33
N ASP A 232 3.33 -6.52 12.04
CA ASP A 232 3.04 -7.10 13.36
C ASP A 232 2.75 -5.99 14.39
N GLU A 233 3.58 -4.93 14.43
CA GLU A 233 3.39 -3.78 15.32
C GLU A 233 2.12 -2.98 14.97
N LEU A 234 1.76 -2.93 13.68
CA LEU A 234 0.51 -2.32 13.22
C LEU A 234 -0.72 -3.09 13.75
N ASN A 235 -0.54 -4.37 14.10
CA ASN A 235 -1.56 -5.25 14.67
C ASN A 235 -2.82 -5.37 13.78
N ILE A 236 -2.61 -5.51 12.46
CA ILE A 236 -3.65 -5.84 11.46
C ILE A 236 -3.21 -7.14 10.79
N PRO A 237 -4.06 -8.18 10.72
CA PRO A 237 -3.73 -9.42 10.04
C PRO A 237 -3.33 -9.20 8.58
N TYR A 238 -2.21 -9.76 8.16
CA TYR A 238 -1.70 -9.64 6.80
C TYR A 238 -1.23 -10.99 6.26
N THR A 239 -1.10 -11.06 4.96
CA THR A 239 -0.61 -12.24 4.22
C THR A 239 0.51 -11.81 3.28
N VAL A 240 1.58 -12.59 3.22
CA VAL A 240 2.70 -12.36 2.31
C VAL A 240 2.62 -13.35 1.15
N ALA A 241 2.44 -12.84 -0.06
CA ALA A 241 2.31 -13.64 -1.27
C ALA A 241 3.55 -13.51 -2.16
N GLN A 242 3.94 -14.62 -2.79
CA GLN A 242 4.85 -14.56 -3.92
C GLN A 242 4.16 -13.84 -5.08
N ALA A 243 4.87 -12.93 -5.77
CA ALA A 243 4.32 -12.10 -6.81
C ALA A 243 5.25 -11.97 -8.02
N ASP A 244 4.69 -11.62 -9.17
CA ASP A 244 5.47 -11.27 -10.35
C ASP A 244 6.07 -9.86 -10.17
N SER A 245 7.29 -9.68 -10.64
CA SER A 245 7.98 -8.40 -10.60
C SER A 245 7.50 -7.43 -11.70
N GLY A 246 6.75 -7.90 -12.68
CA GLY A 246 6.16 -7.12 -13.77
C GLY A 246 7.13 -6.13 -14.43
N ASN A 247 6.64 -4.93 -14.69
CA ASN A 247 7.42 -3.85 -15.31
C ASN A 247 8.60 -3.33 -14.44
N MET A 248 8.64 -3.68 -13.15
CA MET A 248 9.75 -3.32 -12.27
C MET A 248 11.01 -4.12 -12.64
N GLY A 249 10.83 -5.35 -13.08
CA GLY A 249 11.90 -6.29 -13.44
C GLY A 249 12.48 -7.01 -12.21
N GLY A 250 13.33 -7.99 -12.48
CA GLY A 250 13.79 -8.93 -11.47
C GLY A 250 13.04 -10.25 -11.54
N LYS A 251 13.43 -11.24 -10.70
CA LYS A 251 12.82 -12.58 -10.68
C LYS A 251 12.26 -12.97 -9.31
N LEU A 252 12.38 -12.10 -8.32
CA LEU A 252 11.95 -12.38 -6.95
C LEU A 252 11.22 -11.16 -6.40
N SER A 253 9.96 -11.34 -6.05
CA SER A 253 9.19 -10.33 -5.35
C SER A 253 8.17 -10.96 -4.39
N HIS A 254 7.80 -10.18 -3.36
CA HIS A 254 6.76 -10.55 -2.40
C HIS A 254 5.87 -9.35 -2.11
N GLU A 255 4.58 -9.59 -2.12
CA GLU A 255 3.53 -8.62 -1.80
C GLU A 255 2.97 -8.86 -0.41
N TYR A 256 2.63 -7.77 0.27
CA TYR A 256 1.96 -7.77 1.57
C TYR A 256 0.50 -7.34 1.37
N HIS A 257 -0.42 -8.23 1.72
CA HIS A 257 -1.85 -8.04 1.49
C HIS A 257 -2.65 -8.06 2.78
N PHE A 258 -3.64 -7.19 2.86
CA PHE A 258 -4.75 -7.33 3.79
C PHE A 258 -5.92 -8.01 3.07
N ILE A 259 -6.36 -9.16 3.58
CA ILE A 259 -7.47 -9.91 2.98
C ILE A 259 -8.78 -9.17 3.26
N HIS A 260 -9.42 -8.68 2.19
CA HIS A 260 -10.66 -7.93 2.27
C HIS A 260 -11.38 -7.90 0.92
N HIS A 261 -12.72 -7.90 0.94
CA HIS A 261 -13.55 -7.94 -0.27
C HIS A 261 -13.37 -6.76 -1.24
N SER A 262 -12.85 -5.63 -0.75
CA SER A 262 -12.48 -4.47 -1.60
C SER A 262 -11.11 -4.60 -2.26
N GLY A 263 -10.40 -5.71 -2.00
CA GLY A 263 -9.13 -6.01 -2.65
C GLY A 263 -9.30 -6.24 -4.15
N GLU A 264 -8.32 -5.81 -4.91
CA GLU A 264 -8.30 -5.95 -6.37
C GLU A 264 -7.51 -7.17 -6.82
N ASP A 265 -6.55 -7.60 -5.99
CA ASP A 265 -5.70 -8.75 -6.26
C ASP A 265 -6.34 -10.02 -5.73
N LYS A 266 -6.12 -11.13 -6.41
CA LYS A 266 -6.59 -12.44 -6.01
C LYS A 266 -5.42 -13.25 -5.45
N ILE A 267 -5.47 -13.50 -4.16
CA ILE A 267 -4.42 -14.19 -3.42
C ILE A 267 -4.83 -15.62 -3.15
N TRP A 268 -4.01 -16.55 -3.57
CA TRP A 268 -4.20 -17.98 -3.37
C TRP A 268 -3.37 -18.46 -2.18
N SER A 269 -3.99 -19.17 -1.26
CA SER A 269 -3.34 -19.76 -0.10
C SER A 269 -3.65 -21.25 0.02
N CYS A 270 -2.69 -22.02 0.50
CA CYS A 270 -2.86 -23.43 0.82
C CYS A 270 -3.37 -23.60 2.26
N ASP A 271 -4.32 -24.51 2.47
CA ASP A 271 -4.84 -24.86 3.80
C ASP A 271 -3.92 -25.81 4.59
N GLY A 272 -2.93 -26.44 3.92
CA GLY A 272 -2.03 -27.44 4.51
C GLY A 272 -0.60 -26.96 4.73
N CYS A 273 -0.17 -25.81 4.19
CA CYS A 273 1.18 -25.26 4.37
C CYS A 273 1.23 -23.75 4.15
N GLU A 274 2.42 -23.15 4.27
CA GLU A 274 2.65 -21.70 4.12
C GLU A 274 2.74 -21.22 2.65
N TYR A 275 2.26 -22.00 1.68
CA TYR A 275 2.26 -21.56 0.28
C TYR A 275 1.20 -20.50 0.06
N VAL A 276 1.65 -19.32 -0.36
CA VAL A 276 0.80 -18.19 -0.74
C VAL A 276 1.37 -17.53 -1.99
N ALA A 277 0.54 -17.29 -2.99
CA ALA A 277 0.94 -16.63 -4.22
C ALA A 277 -0.18 -15.73 -4.76
N ASN A 278 0.20 -14.65 -5.47
CA ASN A 278 -0.70 -13.86 -6.27
C ASN A 278 -1.17 -14.68 -7.50
N GLU A 279 -2.35 -14.37 -8.04
CA GLU A 279 -2.91 -15.03 -9.23
C GLU A 279 -1.96 -15.06 -10.42
N GLU A 280 -1.04 -14.09 -10.51
CA GLU A 280 -0.04 -14.03 -11.58
C GLU A 280 1.03 -15.13 -11.49
N LEU A 281 1.33 -15.63 -10.29
CA LEU A 281 2.38 -16.62 -10.02
C LEU A 281 1.90 -17.93 -9.44
N VAL A 282 0.65 -18.02 -9.03
CA VAL A 282 0.12 -19.24 -8.41
C VAL A 282 0.25 -20.42 -9.36
N GLN A 283 0.67 -21.54 -8.80
CA GLN A 283 0.73 -22.83 -9.48
C GLN A 283 -0.06 -23.85 -8.68
N HIS A 284 -0.56 -24.88 -9.35
CA HIS A 284 -1.11 -26.06 -8.69
C HIS A 284 -0.23 -27.29 -9.00
N LYS A 285 -0.48 -28.41 -8.31
CA LYS A 285 0.20 -29.67 -8.63
C LYS A 285 -0.24 -30.13 -10.01
N THR A 286 0.65 -30.06 -10.98
CA THR A 286 0.40 -30.53 -12.33
C THR A 286 0.50 -32.04 -12.37
N GLU A 287 -0.56 -32.73 -12.79
CA GLU A 287 -0.51 -34.15 -13.08
C GLU A 287 -0.21 -34.33 -14.58
N GLU A 288 0.90 -34.98 -14.91
CA GLU A 288 1.19 -35.37 -16.29
C GLU A 288 0.20 -36.48 -16.71
N LYS A 289 -0.94 -36.10 -17.20
CA LYS A 289 -1.89 -37.04 -17.82
C LYS A 289 -1.91 -36.78 -19.32
N PRO A 290 -1.56 -37.79 -20.17
CA PRO A 290 -1.76 -37.69 -21.59
C PRO A 290 -3.23 -37.36 -21.86
N SER A 291 -3.48 -36.31 -22.60
CA SER A 291 -4.85 -35.95 -22.98
C SER A 291 -5.15 -36.49 -24.35
N ASP A 292 -6.24 -37.24 -24.48
CA ASP A 292 -6.69 -37.79 -25.75
C ASP A 292 -7.23 -36.70 -26.71
N HIS A 293 -7.47 -35.48 -26.17
CA HIS A 293 -8.00 -34.35 -26.95
C HIS A 293 -7.17 -33.08 -26.66
N VAL A 294 -6.72 -32.42 -27.73
CA VAL A 294 -6.01 -31.16 -27.70
C VAL A 294 -6.90 -30.06 -28.24
N MET A 295 -7.18 -29.06 -27.45
CA MET A 295 -7.82 -27.82 -27.92
C MET A 295 -6.77 -26.78 -28.31
N VAL A 296 -7.05 -26.07 -29.43
CA VAL A 296 -6.17 -25.01 -29.90
C VAL A 296 -6.89 -23.67 -29.83
N TYR A 297 -6.41 -22.79 -28.96
CA TYR A 297 -6.86 -21.41 -28.89
C TYR A 297 -5.96 -20.53 -29.74
N THR A 298 -6.50 -19.46 -30.29
CA THR A 298 -5.73 -18.56 -31.16
C THR A 298 -5.67 -17.16 -30.55
N ALA A 299 -4.47 -16.62 -30.51
CA ALA A 299 -4.19 -15.24 -30.14
C ALA A 299 -3.29 -14.58 -31.21
N ILE A 300 -2.93 -13.30 -31.00
CA ILE A 300 -2.07 -12.56 -31.92
C ILE A 300 -1.04 -11.73 -31.13
N SER A 301 0.13 -11.49 -31.73
CA SER A 301 1.14 -10.61 -31.18
C SER A 301 0.70 -9.15 -31.15
N ALA A 302 1.29 -8.34 -30.26
CA ALA A 302 0.98 -6.92 -30.11
C ALA A 302 1.23 -6.10 -31.39
N ASP A 303 2.18 -6.52 -32.22
CA ASP A 303 2.46 -5.93 -33.54
C ASP A 303 1.54 -6.44 -34.67
N HIS A 304 0.61 -7.33 -34.36
CA HIS A 304 -0.39 -7.98 -35.26
C HIS A 304 0.23 -8.79 -36.42
N LYS A 305 1.48 -9.23 -36.31
CA LYS A 305 2.15 -9.96 -37.40
C LYS A 305 2.26 -11.46 -37.17
N THR A 306 2.17 -11.90 -35.92
CA THR A 306 2.38 -13.29 -35.54
C THR A 306 1.09 -13.88 -34.94
N ARG A 307 0.60 -14.94 -35.53
CA ARG A 307 -0.45 -15.79 -34.95
C ARG A 307 0.16 -16.65 -33.86
N ILE A 308 -0.53 -16.74 -32.72
CA ILE A 308 -0.12 -17.55 -31.58
C ILE A 308 -1.16 -18.65 -31.38
N ASN A 309 -0.78 -19.90 -31.56
CA ASN A 309 -1.63 -21.06 -31.28
C ASN A 309 -1.28 -21.60 -29.89
N ILE A 310 -2.26 -21.71 -29.03
CA ILE A 310 -2.13 -22.16 -27.64
C ILE A 310 -2.78 -23.54 -27.56
N HIS A 311 -1.97 -24.57 -27.38
CA HIS A 311 -2.38 -25.96 -27.36
C HIS A 311 -2.55 -26.41 -25.90
N VAL A 312 -3.76 -26.83 -25.52
CA VAL A 312 -4.09 -27.29 -24.16
C VAL A 312 -4.78 -28.64 -24.22
N GLY A 313 -4.38 -29.55 -23.37
CA GLY A 313 -5.02 -30.86 -23.22
C GLY A 313 -6.31 -30.75 -22.42
N MET A 314 -7.41 -31.20 -22.96
CA MET A 314 -8.72 -31.20 -22.28
C MET A 314 -9.24 -32.61 -22.10
N PRO A 315 -9.26 -33.16 -20.88
CA PRO A 315 -9.85 -34.49 -20.66
C PRO A 315 -11.36 -34.46 -20.90
N GLY A 316 -11.84 -35.27 -21.87
CA GLY A 316 -13.27 -35.49 -22.12
C GLY A 316 -14.00 -34.43 -22.98
N ALA A 317 -13.28 -33.50 -23.61
CA ALA A 317 -13.88 -32.56 -24.55
C ALA A 317 -14.12 -33.21 -25.91
N LYS A 318 -15.35 -33.04 -26.46
CA LYS A 318 -15.63 -33.40 -27.86
C LYS A 318 -14.95 -32.35 -28.75
N ASP A 319 -14.34 -32.83 -29.86
CA ASP A 319 -13.67 -32.02 -30.86
C ASP A 319 -14.38 -30.69 -31.18
N GLN A 320 -13.91 -29.59 -30.62
CA GLN A 320 -14.27 -28.24 -31.03
C GLN A 320 -13.03 -27.51 -31.45
N TYR A 321 -12.78 -27.44 -32.74
CA TYR A 321 -11.71 -26.70 -33.36
C TYR A 321 -11.99 -25.20 -33.33
N ASN A 322 -10.98 -24.40 -32.99
CA ASN A 322 -10.92 -22.93 -33.13
C ASN A 322 -11.88 -22.12 -32.25
N THR A 323 -11.60 -22.05 -30.97
CA THR A 323 -12.23 -21.00 -30.14
C THR A 323 -11.26 -19.80 -30.05
N PHE A 324 -11.71 -18.62 -30.53
CA PHE A 324 -11.03 -17.35 -30.36
C PHE A 324 -11.26 -16.73 -28.96
N VAL A 325 -11.87 -17.48 -28.04
CA VAL A 325 -12.31 -16.98 -26.74
C VAL A 325 -11.36 -17.52 -25.68
N TRP A 326 -10.82 -16.62 -24.87
CA TRP A 326 -10.18 -16.97 -23.62
C TRP A 326 -11.24 -17.59 -22.70
N ASP A 327 -11.21 -18.89 -22.58
CA ASP A 327 -12.12 -19.63 -21.71
C ASP A 327 -11.66 -19.45 -20.26
N GLN A 328 -12.62 -19.56 -19.32
CA GLN A 328 -12.35 -19.60 -17.88
C GLN A 328 -11.45 -20.78 -17.45
N HIS A 329 -11.14 -21.70 -18.35
CA HIS A 329 -10.22 -22.82 -18.16
C HIS A 329 -8.75 -22.47 -18.44
N LEU A 330 -8.44 -21.28 -18.93
CA LEU A 330 -7.09 -20.86 -19.27
C LEU A 330 -6.52 -19.89 -18.24
N ASN A 331 -5.23 -20.04 -17.93
CA ASN A 331 -4.47 -19.10 -17.12
C ASN A 331 -3.83 -18.03 -18.02
N PRO A 332 -4.36 -16.78 -18.06
CA PRO A 332 -3.86 -15.73 -18.94
C PRO A 332 -2.44 -15.30 -18.59
N HIS A 333 -2.05 -15.41 -17.33
CA HIS A 333 -0.71 -15.04 -16.86
C HIS A 333 0.33 -16.07 -17.31
N ALA A 334 0.04 -17.36 -17.15
CA ALA A 334 0.90 -18.43 -17.62
C ALA A 334 1.07 -18.40 -19.15
N ILE A 335 -0.01 -18.12 -19.90
CA ILE A 335 0.06 -17.97 -21.36
C ILE A 335 0.93 -16.78 -21.74
N ARG A 336 0.77 -15.62 -21.08
CA ARG A 336 1.62 -14.45 -21.33
C ARG A 336 3.09 -14.79 -21.11
N SER A 337 3.42 -15.40 -19.97
CA SER A 337 4.79 -15.82 -19.65
C SER A 337 5.36 -16.80 -20.67
N ALA A 338 4.57 -17.77 -21.13
CA ALA A 338 4.98 -18.73 -22.15
C ALA A 338 5.23 -18.07 -23.53
N VAL A 339 4.42 -17.08 -23.90
CA VAL A 339 4.57 -16.31 -25.15
C VAL A 339 5.79 -15.39 -25.09
N GLU A 340 6.00 -14.71 -23.95
CA GLU A 340 7.16 -13.85 -23.71
C GLU A 340 8.48 -14.64 -23.72
N ALA A 341 8.47 -15.89 -23.25
CA ALA A 341 9.63 -16.80 -23.34
C ALA A 341 10.05 -17.10 -24.79
N LEU A 342 9.14 -16.89 -25.76
CA LEU A 342 9.40 -16.99 -27.20
C LEU A 342 9.73 -15.64 -27.86
N GLU A 343 10.04 -14.61 -27.05
CA GLU A 343 10.33 -13.24 -27.50
C GLU A 343 9.18 -12.57 -28.28
N VAL A 344 7.92 -12.98 -28.00
CA VAL A 344 6.71 -12.44 -28.60
C VAL A 344 5.88 -11.73 -27.53
N GLU A 345 5.40 -10.53 -27.80
CA GLU A 345 4.48 -9.80 -26.95
C GLU A 345 3.04 -10.10 -27.35
N LEU A 346 2.19 -10.45 -26.37
CA LEU A 346 0.79 -10.83 -26.59
C LEU A 346 -0.11 -9.59 -26.68
N ALA A 347 -0.97 -9.51 -27.73
CA ALA A 347 -2.03 -8.51 -27.80
C ALA A 347 -3.15 -8.84 -26.79
N THR A 348 -3.67 -7.82 -26.11
CA THR A 348 -4.76 -7.96 -25.13
C THR A 348 -5.91 -7.01 -25.46
N GLY A 349 -7.14 -7.38 -25.03
CA GLY A 349 -8.31 -6.51 -25.16
C GLY A 349 -8.93 -6.42 -26.55
N LEU A 350 -8.62 -7.36 -27.45
CA LEU A 350 -9.23 -7.44 -28.78
C LEU A 350 -10.59 -8.16 -28.72
N GLU A 351 -11.58 -7.63 -29.41
CA GLU A 351 -12.85 -8.30 -29.65
C GLU A 351 -12.69 -9.48 -30.61
N GLN A 352 -13.52 -10.51 -30.48
CA GLN A 352 -13.42 -11.76 -31.21
C GLN A 352 -13.38 -11.58 -32.73
N ASP A 353 -14.26 -10.73 -33.27
CA ASP A 353 -14.33 -10.47 -34.72
C ASP A 353 -13.07 -9.75 -35.23
N THR A 354 -12.56 -8.81 -34.44
CA THR A 354 -11.31 -8.10 -34.73
C THR A 354 -10.12 -9.05 -34.73
N LEU A 355 -10.03 -9.93 -33.72
CA LEU A 355 -8.99 -10.94 -33.62
C LEU A 355 -9.01 -11.89 -34.82
N ALA A 356 -10.20 -12.41 -35.20
CA ALA A 356 -10.36 -13.29 -36.34
C ALA A 356 -9.88 -12.64 -37.65
N HIS A 357 -10.22 -11.36 -37.86
CA HIS A 357 -9.78 -10.61 -39.03
C HIS A 357 -8.25 -10.38 -39.04
N LEU A 358 -7.66 -10.01 -37.91
CA LEU A 358 -6.22 -9.80 -37.81
C LEU A 358 -5.43 -11.09 -38.03
N VAL A 359 -5.87 -12.19 -37.42
CA VAL A 359 -5.23 -13.49 -37.53
C VAL A 359 -5.24 -14.01 -38.97
N SER A 360 -6.28 -13.73 -39.76
CA SER A 360 -6.34 -14.14 -41.17
C SER A 360 -5.26 -13.48 -42.04
N ASN A 361 -4.68 -12.37 -41.60
CA ASN A 361 -3.68 -11.58 -42.31
C ASN A 361 -2.23 -11.78 -41.78
N THR A 362 -2.03 -12.69 -40.82
CA THR A 362 -0.70 -12.94 -40.24
C THR A 362 0.20 -13.74 -41.19
N THR A 363 1.50 -13.42 -41.17
CA THR A 363 2.52 -14.11 -41.95
C THR A 363 3.29 -15.16 -41.16
N ASN A 364 3.35 -14.99 -39.83
CA ASN A 364 4.10 -15.85 -38.94
C ASN A 364 3.15 -16.61 -38.00
N THR A 365 3.59 -17.80 -37.56
CA THR A 365 2.85 -18.59 -36.57
C THR A 365 3.83 -19.12 -35.51
N VAL A 366 3.43 -18.99 -34.23
CA VAL A 366 4.14 -19.54 -33.09
C VAL A 366 3.18 -20.43 -32.33
N ASN A 367 3.68 -21.57 -31.87
CA ASN A 367 2.92 -22.51 -31.04
C ASN A 367 3.40 -22.48 -29.60
N VAL A 368 2.47 -22.47 -28.68
CA VAL A 368 2.66 -22.59 -27.22
C VAL A 368 1.91 -23.83 -26.77
N TYR A 369 2.55 -24.66 -25.96
CA TYR A 369 2.01 -25.93 -25.53
C TYR A 369 1.89 -25.98 -24.01
N ASP A 370 0.78 -26.52 -23.53
CA ASP A 370 0.63 -26.87 -22.11
C ASP A 370 1.62 -27.97 -21.72
N ILE A 371 2.17 -27.89 -20.52
CA ILE A 371 3.16 -28.85 -20.01
C ILE A 371 2.66 -30.31 -20.04
N ARG A 372 1.34 -30.54 -19.91
CA ARG A 372 0.72 -31.88 -19.95
C ARG A 372 0.84 -32.56 -21.32
N LEU A 373 1.06 -31.79 -22.38
CA LEU A 373 1.27 -32.30 -23.74
C LEU A 373 2.72 -32.68 -24.02
N ARG A 374 3.64 -32.38 -23.12
CA ARG A 374 5.09 -32.53 -23.33
C ARG A 374 5.50 -33.94 -23.80
N SER A 375 4.91 -34.99 -23.23
CA SER A 375 5.19 -36.37 -23.59
C SER A 375 4.66 -36.80 -24.96
N GLN A 376 3.78 -36.00 -25.57
CA GLN A 376 3.14 -36.27 -26.88
C GLN A 376 3.79 -35.51 -28.02
N LEU A 377 4.71 -34.59 -27.72
CA LEU A 377 5.38 -33.72 -28.67
C LEU A 377 6.75 -34.29 -29.09
N ASP A 378 7.25 -33.89 -30.27
CA ASP A 378 8.62 -34.14 -30.63
C ASP A 378 9.60 -33.36 -29.74
N SER A 379 10.89 -33.69 -29.78
CA SER A 379 11.88 -33.11 -28.86
C SER A 379 11.99 -31.57 -28.98
N ALA A 380 11.78 -31.01 -30.17
CA ALA A 380 11.91 -29.57 -30.42
C ALA A 380 10.67 -28.78 -29.90
N GLU A 381 9.50 -29.38 -29.94
CA GLU A 381 8.27 -28.79 -29.44
C GLU A 381 8.08 -29.07 -27.94
N ALA A 382 8.55 -30.20 -27.44
CA ALA A 382 8.53 -30.57 -26.02
C ALA A 382 9.26 -29.55 -25.12
N ASP A 383 10.35 -28.94 -25.63
CA ASP A 383 11.08 -27.89 -24.89
C ASP A 383 10.27 -26.59 -24.74
N LYS A 384 9.27 -26.37 -25.61
CA LYS A 384 8.35 -25.23 -25.54
C LYS A 384 7.18 -25.48 -24.56
N ALA A 385 6.90 -26.74 -24.20
CA ALA A 385 5.88 -27.12 -23.22
C ALA A 385 6.47 -27.03 -21.80
N SER A 386 6.61 -25.80 -21.29
CA SER A 386 7.27 -25.51 -20.01
C SER A 386 6.32 -24.89 -18.97
N HIS A 387 5.09 -24.51 -19.35
CA HIS A 387 4.13 -23.83 -18.51
C HIS A 387 2.83 -24.64 -18.40
N ASP A 388 2.24 -24.59 -17.21
CA ASP A 388 0.87 -25.03 -16.96
C ASP A 388 -0.08 -23.91 -17.40
N LEU A 389 -0.83 -24.14 -18.47
CA LEU A 389 -1.68 -23.14 -19.08
C LEU A 389 -3.13 -23.19 -18.59
N GLU A 390 -3.49 -24.15 -17.71
CA GLU A 390 -4.82 -24.25 -17.13
C GLU A 390 -5.05 -23.23 -16.02
N ALA A 391 -6.28 -22.79 -15.89
CA ALA A 391 -6.68 -21.91 -14.80
C ALA A 391 -6.66 -22.64 -13.46
N ILE A 392 -6.17 -21.98 -12.43
CA ILE A 392 -6.19 -22.51 -11.07
C ILE A 392 -7.60 -22.43 -10.52
N LEU A 393 -8.11 -23.53 -9.99
CA LEU A 393 -9.45 -23.63 -9.43
C LEU A 393 -9.42 -23.78 -7.90
N PRO A 394 -10.45 -23.28 -7.18
CA PRO A 394 -10.59 -23.54 -5.76
C PRO A 394 -10.66 -25.05 -5.48
N GLY A 395 -9.80 -25.53 -4.58
CA GLY A 395 -9.69 -26.95 -4.27
C GLY A 395 -8.57 -27.68 -5.00
N ASP A 396 -7.84 -27.03 -5.92
CA ASP A 396 -6.69 -27.63 -6.58
C ASP A 396 -5.60 -27.97 -5.57
N THR A 397 -4.84 -29.03 -5.86
CA THR A 397 -3.78 -29.51 -4.97
C THR A 397 -2.61 -28.55 -4.96
N CYS A 398 -2.12 -28.21 -3.77
CA CYS A 398 -0.96 -27.35 -3.58
C CYS A 398 0.31 -27.94 -4.21
N PRO A 399 1.10 -27.17 -4.98
CA PRO A 399 2.31 -27.66 -5.62
C PRO A 399 3.46 -27.88 -4.63
N LYS A 400 3.42 -27.20 -3.45
CA LYS A 400 4.49 -27.25 -2.44
C LYS A 400 4.38 -28.42 -1.49
N CYS A 401 3.20 -28.65 -0.90
CA CYS A 401 3.03 -29.74 0.07
C CYS A 401 2.34 -30.97 -0.52
N GLU A 402 1.76 -30.88 -1.71
CA GLU A 402 1.05 -31.91 -2.44
C GLU A 402 -0.09 -32.61 -1.67
N LYS A 403 -0.58 -31.97 -0.60
CA LYS A 403 -1.64 -32.51 0.27
C LYS A 403 -2.75 -31.50 0.55
N GLY A 404 -2.39 -30.24 0.74
CA GLY A 404 -3.34 -29.16 0.99
C GLY A 404 -3.99 -28.68 -0.31
N HIS A 405 -5.06 -27.89 -0.16
CA HIS A 405 -5.85 -27.36 -1.25
C HIS A 405 -5.74 -25.84 -1.34
N LEU A 406 -5.81 -25.33 -2.55
CA LEU A 406 -5.70 -23.91 -2.85
C LEU A 406 -7.06 -23.22 -2.70
N THR A 407 -7.08 -22.10 -2.00
CA THR A 407 -8.26 -21.25 -1.81
C THR A 407 -7.94 -19.80 -2.14
N PRO A 408 -8.74 -19.14 -3.01
CA PRO A 408 -8.54 -17.74 -3.37
C PRO A 408 -9.24 -16.80 -2.39
N ALA A 409 -8.63 -15.64 -2.12
CA ALA A 409 -9.25 -14.55 -1.40
C ALA A 409 -8.85 -13.20 -2.03
N PRO A 410 -9.73 -12.19 -2.04
CA PRO A 410 -9.36 -10.87 -2.52
C PRO A 410 -8.46 -10.16 -1.49
N GLY A 411 -7.38 -9.52 -1.96
CA GLY A 411 -6.38 -8.85 -1.17
C GLY A 411 -6.17 -7.39 -1.56
N ILE A 412 -5.95 -6.54 -0.57
CA ILE A 412 -5.49 -5.16 -0.76
C ILE A 412 -3.97 -5.18 -0.61
N GLU A 413 -3.23 -4.97 -1.70
CA GLU A 413 -1.77 -4.83 -1.66
C GLU A 413 -1.37 -3.54 -0.92
N VAL A 414 -0.63 -3.67 0.17
CA VAL A 414 -0.20 -2.53 1.00
C VAL A 414 1.31 -2.32 1.01
N GLY A 415 2.07 -3.33 0.59
CA GLY A 415 3.52 -3.27 0.46
C GLY A 415 4.03 -4.28 -0.55
N HIS A 416 5.18 -4.00 -1.16
CA HIS A 416 5.82 -4.85 -2.14
C HIS A 416 7.34 -4.77 -2.03
N THR A 417 8.01 -5.90 -2.09
CA THR A 417 9.48 -5.99 -2.07
C THR A 417 9.97 -6.63 -3.37
N PHE A 418 10.99 -6.02 -4.01
CA PHE A 418 11.54 -6.48 -5.29
C PHE A 418 13.05 -6.69 -5.18
N HIS A 419 13.55 -7.79 -5.71
CA HIS A 419 14.96 -7.97 -6.04
C HIS A 419 15.16 -7.64 -7.53
N LEU A 420 15.70 -6.46 -7.82
CA LEU A 420 15.80 -5.90 -9.18
C LEU A 420 17.05 -6.38 -9.93
N GLY A 421 18.02 -6.98 -9.23
CA GLY A 421 19.31 -7.32 -9.80
C GLY A 421 20.02 -6.10 -10.39
N THR A 422 20.44 -6.18 -11.65
CA THR A 422 21.15 -5.09 -12.34
C THR A 422 20.30 -4.33 -13.35
N ARG A 423 18.99 -4.45 -13.28
CA ARG A 423 18.01 -3.89 -14.23
C ARG A 423 18.19 -2.38 -14.46
N TYR A 424 18.46 -1.62 -13.40
CA TYR A 424 18.63 -0.17 -13.46
C TYR A 424 20.10 0.24 -13.39
N SER A 425 20.92 -0.47 -12.62
CA SER A 425 22.33 -0.14 -12.45
C SER A 425 23.13 -0.22 -13.74
N LYS A 426 22.86 -1.21 -14.61
CA LYS A 426 23.52 -1.32 -15.93
C LYS A 426 23.23 -0.12 -16.83
N PRO A 427 21.99 0.21 -17.21
CA PRO A 427 21.70 1.30 -18.15
C PRO A 427 22.04 2.69 -17.57
N LEU A 428 22.04 2.84 -16.23
CA LEU A 428 22.35 4.09 -15.54
C LEU A 428 23.81 4.17 -15.05
N ASN A 429 24.62 3.16 -15.40
CA ASN A 429 26.06 3.11 -15.11
C ASN A 429 26.40 3.22 -13.61
N ALA A 430 25.58 2.62 -12.74
CA ALA A 430 25.89 2.45 -11.32
C ALA A 430 26.83 1.24 -11.15
N VAL A 431 28.13 1.52 -11.21
CA VAL A 431 29.19 0.49 -11.26
C VAL A 431 30.28 0.77 -10.24
N VAL A 432 30.89 -0.28 -9.70
CA VAL A 432 31.98 -0.21 -8.72
C VAL A 432 33.19 -1.02 -9.18
N ALA A 433 34.39 -0.58 -8.78
CA ALA A 433 35.60 -1.37 -8.95
C ALA A 433 35.62 -2.54 -7.96
N THR A 434 36.07 -3.70 -8.42
CA THR A 434 36.17 -4.93 -7.62
C THR A 434 37.59 -5.10 -7.02
N PRO A 435 37.74 -5.94 -5.96
CA PRO A 435 39.08 -6.24 -5.40
C PRO A 435 40.00 -6.98 -6.39
N GLU A 436 39.42 -7.72 -7.32
CA GLU A 436 40.10 -8.74 -8.12
C GLU A 436 40.44 -8.25 -9.52
N ASN A 437 39.69 -7.29 -10.03
CA ASN A 437 39.84 -6.81 -11.42
C ASN A 437 39.68 -5.28 -11.54
N ALA A 438 40.40 -4.69 -12.49
CA ALA A 438 40.15 -3.32 -12.93
C ALA A 438 38.78 -3.14 -13.63
N GLU A 439 38.06 -4.23 -13.91
CA GLU A 439 36.73 -4.20 -14.49
C GLU A 439 35.70 -3.73 -13.44
N LYS A 440 34.86 -2.81 -13.88
CA LYS A 440 33.76 -2.32 -13.08
C LYS A 440 32.54 -3.22 -13.23
N VAL A 441 31.93 -3.61 -12.12
CA VAL A 441 30.69 -4.39 -12.09
C VAL A 441 29.50 -3.53 -11.71
N ALA A 442 28.35 -3.82 -12.32
CA ALA A 442 27.09 -3.15 -11.97
C ALA A 442 26.62 -3.64 -10.60
N VAL A 443 26.19 -2.72 -9.74
CA VAL A 443 25.66 -3.04 -8.41
C VAL A 443 24.31 -3.72 -8.50
N HIS A 444 24.01 -4.63 -7.57
CA HIS A 444 22.71 -5.27 -7.44
C HIS A 444 21.77 -4.39 -6.63
N MET A 445 20.53 -4.26 -7.07
CA MET A 445 19.55 -3.37 -6.49
C MET A 445 18.32 -4.11 -5.98
N GLY A 446 17.73 -3.58 -4.93
CA GLY A 446 16.38 -3.89 -4.48
C GLY A 446 15.53 -2.62 -4.42
N CYS A 447 14.21 -2.79 -4.57
CA CYS A 447 13.22 -1.75 -4.36
C CYS A 447 12.11 -2.30 -3.45
N HIS A 448 11.72 -1.53 -2.44
CA HIS A 448 10.78 -2.00 -1.42
C HIS A 448 9.79 -0.88 -1.08
N GLY A 449 8.55 -1.01 -1.55
CA GLY A 449 7.49 -0.02 -1.43
C GLY A 449 6.50 -0.31 -0.30
N ILE A 450 5.97 0.73 0.33
CA ILE A 450 4.78 0.68 1.20
C ILE A 450 3.87 1.84 0.81
N GLY A 451 2.62 1.53 0.46
CA GLY A 451 1.61 2.53 0.15
C GLY A 451 1.05 3.18 1.42
N VAL A 452 1.65 4.29 1.90
CA VAL A 452 1.26 4.95 3.14
C VAL A 452 -0.21 5.40 3.10
N SER A 453 -0.62 6.07 2.03
CA SER A 453 -2.04 6.45 1.85
C SER A 453 -2.95 5.23 1.75
N ARG A 454 -2.51 4.19 1.05
CA ARG A 454 -3.26 2.94 0.88
C ARG A 454 -3.41 2.20 2.21
N LEU A 455 -2.39 2.18 3.07
CA LEU A 455 -2.48 1.61 4.43
C LEU A 455 -3.55 2.29 5.28
N ILE A 456 -3.68 3.61 5.20
CA ILE A 456 -4.75 4.35 5.89
C ILE A 456 -6.12 3.91 5.39
N GLY A 457 -6.30 3.83 4.06
CA GLY A 457 -7.53 3.36 3.44
C GLY A 457 -7.86 1.92 3.80
N ALA A 458 -6.87 1.03 3.75
CA ALA A 458 -7.01 -0.39 4.05
C ALA A 458 -7.34 -0.64 5.53
N ALA A 459 -6.66 0.03 6.46
CA ALA A 459 -7.00 -0.05 7.88
C ALA A 459 -8.44 0.43 8.15
N ALA A 460 -8.86 1.51 7.50
CA ALA A 460 -10.25 1.98 7.59
C ALA A 460 -11.25 0.96 7.01
N ALA A 461 -10.89 0.28 5.91
CA ALA A 461 -11.74 -0.73 5.28
C ALA A 461 -11.89 -1.99 6.15
N LEU A 462 -10.81 -2.46 6.77
CA LEU A 462 -10.81 -3.69 7.56
C LEU A 462 -11.43 -3.52 8.95
N LEU A 463 -11.23 -2.36 9.58
CA LEU A 463 -11.45 -2.22 11.02
C LEU A 463 -12.67 -1.37 11.38
N HIS A 464 -13.43 -0.86 10.41
CA HIS A 464 -14.69 -0.16 10.72
C HIS A 464 -15.78 -1.13 11.15
N ASP A 465 -16.73 -0.60 11.92
CA ASP A 465 -17.99 -1.25 12.26
C ASP A 465 -19.18 -0.33 11.90
N GLU A 466 -20.40 -0.71 12.27
CA GLU A 466 -21.61 0.10 12.00
C GLU A 466 -21.58 1.50 12.63
N LYS A 467 -20.78 1.71 13.68
CA LYS A 467 -20.69 2.98 14.42
C LYS A 467 -19.66 3.93 13.82
N GLY A 468 -18.59 3.40 13.21
CA GLY A 468 -17.52 4.20 12.65
C GLY A 468 -16.20 3.46 12.51
N LEU A 469 -15.11 4.23 12.42
CA LEU A 469 -13.76 3.71 12.33
C LEU A 469 -13.31 3.07 13.65
N ASN A 470 -12.28 2.22 13.60
CA ASN A 470 -11.75 1.51 14.76
C ASN A 470 -10.24 1.31 14.62
N TRP A 471 -9.49 2.40 14.84
CA TRP A 471 -8.05 2.42 14.57
C TRP A 471 -7.25 1.50 15.50
N PRO A 472 -6.19 0.83 14.98
CA PRO A 472 -5.20 0.21 15.84
C PRO A 472 -4.41 1.30 16.59
N ARG A 473 -4.01 0.99 17.81
CA ARG A 473 -3.32 1.93 18.71
C ARG A 473 -2.12 2.60 18.05
N ALA A 474 -1.32 1.84 17.31
CA ALA A 474 -0.08 2.29 16.69
C ALA A 474 -0.25 3.51 15.76
N ILE A 475 -1.40 3.62 15.08
CA ILE A 475 -1.66 4.70 14.09
C ILE A 475 -2.88 5.55 14.40
N ALA A 476 -3.61 5.25 15.47
CA ALA A 476 -4.76 6.06 15.88
C ALA A 476 -4.39 7.55 16.01
N PRO A 477 -5.26 8.49 15.61
CA PRO A 477 -4.95 9.93 15.71
C PRO A 477 -4.63 10.34 17.15
N PHE A 478 -5.28 9.71 18.12
CA PHE A 478 -4.98 9.72 19.55
C PHE A 478 -5.32 8.34 20.11
N GLU A 479 -4.56 7.87 21.10
CA GLU A 479 -4.79 6.55 21.72
C GLU A 479 -6.01 6.56 22.63
N VAL A 480 -6.20 7.67 23.36
CA VAL A 480 -7.29 7.85 24.32
C VAL A 480 -8.00 9.17 24.09
N ILE A 481 -9.31 9.15 24.03
CA ILE A 481 -10.12 10.35 24.19
C ILE A 481 -10.67 10.40 25.62
N LEU A 482 -10.38 11.50 26.33
CA LEU A 482 -10.89 11.77 27.67
C LEU A 482 -12.11 12.66 27.59
N MET A 483 -13.19 12.25 28.23
CA MET A 483 -14.44 13.01 28.34
C MET A 483 -14.86 13.16 29.78
N ALA A 484 -15.48 14.28 30.12
CA ALA A 484 -16.08 14.50 31.45
C ALA A 484 -17.58 14.73 31.35
N ALA A 485 -18.33 14.13 32.27
CA ALA A 485 -19.73 14.43 32.47
C ALA A 485 -19.93 15.82 33.11
N PRO A 486 -21.07 16.49 32.89
CA PRO A 486 -21.36 17.77 33.55
C PRO A 486 -21.17 17.73 35.07
N GLY A 487 -20.49 18.74 35.62
CA GLY A 487 -20.24 18.88 37.04
C GLY A 487 -19.02 18.09 37.57
N VAL A 488 -18.14 17.56 36.70
CA VAL A 488 -16.78 17.16 37.08
C VAL A 488 -15.90 18.42 37.02
N PRO A 489 -15.14 18.75 38.09
CA PRO A 489 -14.23 19.90 38.07
C PRO A 489 -13.18 19.82 36.98
N GLU A 490 -12.86 20.97 36.37
CA GLU A 490 -11.86 21.01 35.27
C GLU A 490 -10.45 20.61 35.76
N GLU A 491 -10.13 20.92 37.01
CA GLU A 491 -8.88 20.55 37.66
C GLU A 491 -8.72 19.02 37.75
N GLU A 492 -9.76 18.29 38.06
CA GLU A 492 -9.74 16.83 38.11
C GLU A 492 -9.59 16.22 36.71
N VAL A 493 -10.23 16.81 35.70
CA VAL A 493 -10.08 16.39 34.31
C VAL A 493 -8.65 16.64 33.85
N ALA A 494 -8.07 17.78 34.21
CA ALA A 494 -6.69 18.13 33.89
C ALA A 494 -5.68 17.17 34.57
N GLU A 495 -5.92 16.80 35.83
CA GLU A 495 -5.09 15.84 36.57
C GLU A 495 -5.07 14.47 35.89
N VAL A 496 -6.23 13.95 35.50
CA VAL A 496 -6.32 12.66 34.77
C VAL A 496 -5.62 12.75 33.41
N TYR A 497 -5.81 13.84 32.68
CA TYR A 497 -5.13 14.06 31.40
C TYR A 497 -3.61 14.06 31.58
N ASP A 498 -3.08 14.88 32.52
CA ASP A 498 -1.65 15.04 32.76
C ASP A 498 -1.00 13.73 33.19
N THR A 499 -1.72 12.95 34.00
CA THR A 499 -1.31 11.63 34.44
C THR A 499 -1.16 10.66 33.27
N LEU A 500 -2.14 10.57 32.38
CA LEU A 500 -2.06 9.70 31.19
C LEU A 500 -0.96 10.16 30.22
N SER A 501 -0.89 11.47 29.99
CA SER A 501 0.15 12.07 29.14
C SER A 501 1.54 11.87 29.71
N GLY A 502 1.71 12.01 31.04
CA GLY A 502 2.98 11.76 31.73
C GLY A 502 3.43 10.29 31.67
N ALA A 503 2.49 9.36 31.53
CA ALA A 503 2.74 7.94 31.28
C ALA A 503 3.04 7.62 29.80
N GLY A 504 3.16 8.64 28.92
CA GLY A 504 3.46 8.49 27.49
C GLY A 504 2.26 8.14 26.61
N VAL A 505 1.04 8.24 27.13
CA VAL A 505 -0.19 7.99 26.37
C VAL A 505 -0.54 9.21 25.54
N ASP A 506 -0.83 9.03 24.25
CA ASP A 506 -1.29 10.10 23.36
C ASP A 506 -2.79 10.38 23.57
N VAL A 507 -3.08 11.32 24.48
CA VAL A 507 -4.44 11.65 24.94
C VAL A 507 -4.96 12.90 24.25
N VAL A 508 -6.27 12.93 23.97
CA VAL A 508 -7.01 14.14 23.61
C VAL A 508 -8.19 14.36 24.57
N LEU A 509 -8.40 15.60 24.99
CA LEU A 509 -9.54 16.00 25.79
C LEU A 509 -10.67 16.49 24.90
N ASP A 510 -11.88 15.93 25.06
CA ASP A 510 -13.09 16.51 24.48
C ASP A 510 -13.69 17.60 25.39
N ASP A 511 -13.16 18.78 25.22
CA ASP A 511 -13.57 20.01 25.91
C ASP A 511 -14.63 20.83 25.16
N ARG A 512 -15.27 20.27 24.13
CA ARG A 512 -16.28 20.96 23.34
C ARG A 512 -17.52 21.27 24.17
N THR A 513 -17.67 22.53 24.52
CA THR A 513 -18.87 23.03 25.24
C THR A 513 -20.07 23.05 24.29
N GLY A 514 -21.28 22.86 24.84
CA GLY A 514 -22.51 22.85 24.03
C GLY A 514 -22.83 21.52 23.34
N LYS A 515 -22.01 20.47 23.53
CA LYS A 515 -22.29 19.11 23.11
C LYS A 515 -22.58 18.21 24.29
N SER A 516 -23.66 17.42 24.20
CA SER A 516 -23.96 16.42 25.23
C SER A 516 -22.95 15.29 25.23
N LEU A 517 -22.76 14.62 26.38
CA LEU A 517 -21.88 13.45 26.48
C LEU A 517 -22.27 12.35 25.47
N GLY A 518 -23.58 12.10 25.30
CA GLY A 518 -24.06 11.13 24.31
C GLY A 518 -23.71 11.50 22.86
N TRP A 519 -23.68 12.79 22.52
CA TRP A 519 -23.22 13.25 21.21
C TRP A 519 -21.70 13.05 21.07
N LYS A 520 -20.91 13.39 22.09
CA LYS A 520 -19.46 13.20 22.12
C LYS A 520 -19.07 11.74 21.95
N LEU A 521 -19.82 10.81 22.58
CA LEU A 521 -19.59 9.37 22.43
C LEU A 521 -19.84 8.89 21.00
N LYS A 522 -20.93 9.33 20.37
CA LYS A 522 -21.20 9.00 18.96
C LYS A 522 -20.14 9.54 18.02
N ASP A 523 -19.66 10.76 18.28
CA ASP A 523 -18.59 11.39 17.50
C ASP A 523 -17.24 10.65 17.68
N ALA A 524 -16.94 10.23 18.93
CA ALA A 524 -15.77 9.42 19.23
C ALA A 524 -15.81 8.03 18.54
N ASP A 525 -16.99 7.41 18.53
CA ASP A 525 -17.22 6.15 17.81
C ASP A 525 -16.99 6.32 16.30
N LEU A 526 -17.50 7.42 15.70
CA LEU A 526 -17.32 7.72 14.28
C LEU A 526 -15.84 7.95 13.95
N ILE A 527 -15.11 8.72 14.77
CA ILE A 527 -13.68 9.00 14.60
C ILE A 527 -12.85 7.73 14.82
N GLY A 528 -13.22 6.86 15.75
CA GLY A 528 -12.60 5.56 15.96
C GLY A 528 -11.40 5.55 16.89
N TYR A 529 -11.47 6.29 17.99
CA TYR A 529 -10.44 6.21 19.02
C TYR A 529 -10.35 4.80 19.63
N PRO A 530 -9.14 4.25 19.84
CA PRO A 530 -8.98 2.92 20.46
C PRO A 530 -9.64 2.82 21.83
N VAL A 531 -9.49 3.87 22.63
CA VAL A 531 -10.04 3.92 23.99
C VAL A 531 -10.80 5.22 24.23
N VAL A 532 -12.01 5.08 24.78
CA VAL A 532 -12.82 6.19 25.31
C VAL A 532 -12.80 6.11 26.82
N ALA A 533 -12.24 7.13 27.48
CA ALA A 533 -12.18 7.27 28.94
C ALA A 533 -13.19 8.35 29.40
N ILE A 534 -14.06 8.01 30.34
CA ILE A 534 -15.16 8.86 30.76
C ILE A 534 -15.09 9.09 32.26
N LEU A 535 -15.00 10.35 32.68
CA LEU A 535 -15.19 10.78 34.05
C LEU A 535 -16.70 11.03 34.30
N GLY A 536 -17.39 9.94 34.58
CA GLY A 536 -18.87 9.91 34.70
C GLY A 536 -19.37 9.89 36.13
N LYS A 537 -20.45 9.14 36.35
CA LYS A 537 -21.06 8.96 37.69
C LYS A 537 -20.09 8.22 38.62
N ALA A 538 -19.47 7.15 38.16
CA ALA A 538 -18.51 6.34 38.92
C ALA A 538 -17.29 7.17 39.39
N TRP A 539 -16.85 8.14 38.58
CA TRP A 539 -15.81 9.08 39.02
C TRP A 539 -16.23 9.92 40.22
N LYS A 540 -17.46 10.44 40.20
CA LYS A 540 -17.96 11.30 41.30
C LYS A 540 -18.17 10.55 42.60
N THR A 541 -18.56 9.28 42.56
CA THR A 541 -18.87 8.48 43.75
C THR A 541 -17.68 7.67 44.26
N GLU A 542 -16.87 7.14 43.37
CA GLU A 542 -15.84 6.11 43.68
C GLU A 542 -14.49 6.39 43.03
N ARG A 543 -14.34 7.53 42.37
CA ARG A 543 -13.09 7.88 41.60
C ARG A 543 -12.72 6.83 40.55
N LYS A 544 -13.69 6.20 39.92
CA LYS A 544 -13.49 5.23 38.85
C LYS A 544 -13.67 5.87 37.51
N VAL A 545 -12.76 5.55 36.56
CA VAL A 545 -12.86 5.93 35.16
C VAL A 545 -13.63 4.86 34.40
N GLU A 546 -14.68 5.23 33.70
CA GLU A 546 -15.34 4.34 32.75
C GLU A 546 -14.48 4.23 31.49
N VAL A 547 -14.21 3.00 31.03
CA VAL A 547 -13.38 2.74 29.85
C VAL A 547 -14.16 1.92 28.85
N GLN A 548 -14.12 2.34 27.59
CA GLN A 548 -14.72 1.62 26.48
C GLN A 548 -13.67 1.40 25.38
N CYS A 549 -13.55 0.16 24.89
CA CYS A 549 -12.71 -0.23 23.76
C CYS A 549 -13.51 -1.16 22.86
N ARG A 550 -13.91 -0.68 21.68
CA ARG A 550 -14.72 -1.44 20.73
C ARG A 550 -13.93 -2.60 20.12
N ARG A 551 -12.66 -2.39 19.84
CA ARG A 551 -11.79 -3.41 19.22
C ARG A 551 -11.68 -4.69 20.06
N LEU A 552 -11.69 -4.56 21.38
CA LEU A 552 -11.65 -5.70 22.32
C LEU A 552 -13.04 -6.08 22.87
N GLY A 553 -14.10 -5.39 22.46
CA GLY A 553 -15.44 -5.61 23.01
C GLY A 553 -15.55 -5.26 24.51
N VAL A 554 -14.63 -4.45 25.03
CA VAL A 554 -14.56 -4.12 26.47
C VAL A 554 -15.38 -2.87 26.76
N LYS A 555 -16.24 -2.99 27.75
CA LYS A 555 -16.93 -1.87 28.39
C LYS A 555 -16.93 -2.15 29.89
N GLY A 556 -16.24 -1.32 30.67
CA GLY A 556 -16.09 -1.53 32.11
C GLY A 556 -15.58 -0.32 32.86
N GLU A 557 -15.43 -0.45 34.16
CA GLU A 557 -14.90 0.56 35.03
C GLU A 557 -13.50 0.13 35.51
N LEU A 558 -12.55 1.04 35.42
CA LEU A 558 -11.24 0.89 36.03
C LEU A 558 -11.19 1.69 37.32
N MET A 559 -10.68 1.08 38.39
CA MET A 559 -10.54 1.70 39.74
C MET A 559 -9.58 2.89 39.71
N ALA A 560 -9.53 3.65 40.82
CA ALA A 560 -8.73 4.87 40.98
C ALA A 560 -7.22 4.70 40.84
N GLU A 561 -6.70 3.47 40.83
CA GLU A 561 -5.36 3.12 40.36
C GLU A 561 -5.30 3.13 38.83
N TYR A 562 -6.07 4.07 38.22
CA TYR A 562 -6.30 4.17 36.77
C TYR A 562 -5.00 4.29 35.96
N GLN A 563 -3.94 4.85 36.54
CA GLN A 563 -2.64 4.95 35.91
C GLN A 563 -2.12 3.58 35.45
N ASP A 564 -2.01 2.65 36.41
CA ASP A 564 -1.50 1.30 36.14
C ASP A 564 -2.52 0.45 35.36
N GLY A 565 -3.80 0.58 35.67
CA GLY A 565 -4.86 -0.18 35.04
C GLY A 565 -5.05 0.19 33.56
N LEU A 566 -5.13 1.47 33.21
CA LEU A 566 -5.31 1.93 31.84
C LEU A 566 -4.05 1.75 31.00
N THR A 567 -2.86 1.98 31.57
CA THR A 567 -1.59 1.74 30.87
C THR A 567 -1.38 0.25 30.57
N LYS A 568 -1.68 -0.64 31.54
CA LYS A 568 -1.68 -2.09 31.31
C LYS A 568 -2.72 -2.53 30.29
N PHE A 569 -3.91 -1.91 30.31
CA PHE A 569 -4.95 -2.16 29.33
C PHE A 569 -4.51 -1.74 27.92
N LEU A 570 -3.92 -0.55 27.78
CA LEU A 570 -3.36 -0.05 26.52
C LEU A 570 -2.22 -0.95 25.97
N GLY A 571 -1.49 -1.60 26.85
CA GLY A 571 -0.45 -2.57 26.46
C GLY A 571 -0.99 -3.86 25.81
N ARG A 572 -2.33 -4.10 25.86
CA ARG A 572 -2.99 -5.25 25.20
C ARG A 572 -3.57 -4.89 23.83
N LEU A 573 -3.60 -3.61 23.47
CA LEU A 573 -4.07 -3.06 22.19
C LEU A 573 -2.94 -2.94 21.16
#